data_5970341d83b87c623fbc0fe23e5d3fc2
#
_entry.id   5970341d83b87c623fbc0fe23e5d3fc2
#
_cell.length_a   1.000
_cell.length_b   1.000
_cell.length_c   1.000
_cell.angle_alpha   90.00
_cell.angle_beta   90.00
_cell.angle_gamma   90.00
#
_symmetry.space_group_name_H-M   'P 1'
#
loop_
_entity.id
_entity.type
_entity.pdbx_description
1 polymer ?
#
loop_
_entity_poly.entity_id
_entity_poly.type
_entity_poly.pdbx_seq_one_letter_code
_entity_poly.pdbx_strand_id
1 'polypeptide(L)'
;LDCNLDFNFPKYNPNPEDMKMLHEIAKCVKKNNADVGFGFDGDGDRVGVIDNEGNEIFADKIGLLIARNISNQHPNSKFVVDVKSTGLFEKDEILKKNNCKTIYWKTGHSYIKRKVNEENAIAGFEKSGHFFFNKPLGYGFDDGINSAIQVCHLLNNQDKSMNEMIESLPKTFQTPTMAPFCKDEEKYDLIDKLISNIKKLKTDNVQIDGLNITKVLTVNGIRFSLEDGSWGLIRA
;
A
#
# COMPACT_ATOMS: atom_id res chain seq x y z
N LEU A 1 17.27 0.19 18.51
CA LEU A 1 16.88 -1.20 18.58
C LEU A 1 17.76 -2.01 17.63
N ASP A 2 18.32 -3.14 18.11
CA ASP A 2 19.12 -4.10 17.34
C ASP A 2 20.24 -3.48 16.48
N CYS A 3 21.11 -2.71 17.14
CA CYS A 3 22.19 -1.98 16.47
C CYS A 3 23.41 -2.86 16.06
N ASN A 4 23.48 -4.09 16.55
CA ASN A 4 24.55 -5.00 16.19
C ASN A 4 24.14 -5.86 14.98
N LEU A 5 25.03 -5.98 14.01
CA LEU A 5 24.81 -6.86 12.87
C LEU A 5 24.84 -8.33 13.31
N ASP A 6 23.77 -9.05 13.00
CA ASP A 6 23.69 -10.51 13.18
C ASP A 6 22.93 -11.11 11.99
N PHE A 7 23.65 -11.72 11.09
CA PHE A 7 23.10 -12.30 9.85
C PHE A 7 22.23 -13.54 10.07
N ASN A 8 22.13 -14.06 11.30
CA ASN A 8 21.26 -15.17 11.64
C ASN A 8 19.84 -14.71 12.03
N PHE A 9 19.63 -13.40 12.24
CA PHE A 9 18.36 -12.80 12.65
C PHE A 9 17.71 -13.56 13.83
N PRO A 10 18.37 -13.70 14.99
CA PRO A 10 17.97 -14.66 16.03
C PRO A 10 16.67 -14.27 16.75
N LYS A 11 16.23 -13.05 16.68
CA LYS A 11 15.06 -12.55 17.41
C LYS A 11 13.76 -12.67 16.61
N TYR A 12 13.79 -12.25 15.35
CA TYR A 12 12.65 -12.26 14.44
C TYR A 12 13.13 -12.19 12.98
N ASN A 13 12.26 -12.53 12.05
CA ASN A 13 12.52 -12.33 10.64
C ASN A 13 12.45 -10.81 10.31
N PRO A 14 13.47 -10.21 9.66
CA PRO A 14 13.43 -8.81 9.25
C PRO A 14 12.47 -8.63 8.07
N ASN A 15 11.20 -8.45 8.38
CA ASN A 15 10.12 -8.32 7.42
C ASN A 15 9.07 -7.34 7.97
N PRO A 16 8.73 -6.25 7.25
CA PRO A 16 7.70 -5.28 7.65
C PRO A 16 6.30 -5.86 7.91
N GLU A 17 6.06 -7.10 7.49
CA GLU A 17 4.82 -7.84 7.77
C GLU A 17 4.96 -8.83 8.95
N ASP A 18 6.14 -8.95 9.58
CA ASP A 18 6.37 -9.84 10.71
C ASP A 18 5.93 -9.19 12.02
N MET A 19 4.87 -9.74 12.62
CA MET A 19 4.27 -9.22 13.85
C MET A 19 5.25 -9.21 15.03
N LYS A 20 6.23 -10.12 15.10
CA LYS A 20 7.21 -10.14 16.18
C LYS A 20 8.14 -8.92 16.07
N MET A 21 8.61 -8.62 14.86
CA MET A 21 9.42 -7.43 14.61
C MET A 21 8.64 -6.16 14.96
N LEU A 22 7.41 -6.04 14.45
CA LEU A 22 6.56 -4.87 14.68
C LEU A 22 6.24 -4.65 16.17
N HIS A 23 5.97 -5.73 16.92
CA HIS A 23 5.74 -5.66 18.37
C HIS A 23 6.98 -5.19 19.16
N GLU A 24 8.18 -5.59 18.76
CA GLU A 24 9.41 -5.11 19.41
C GLU A 24 9.64 -3.61 19.13
N ILE A 25 9.35 -3.16 17.91
CA ILE A 25 9.39 -1.72 17.57
C ILE A 25 8.35 -0.96 18.39
N ALA A 26 7.11 -1.47 18.47
CA ALA A 26 6.04 -0.86 19.27
C ALA A 26 6.42 -0.67 20.75
N LYS A 27 7.05 -1.69 21.36
CA LYS A 27 7.59 -1.58 22.72
C LYS A 27 8.64 -0.48 22.83
N CYS A 28 9.51 -0.36 21.83
CA CYS A 28 10.57 0.65 21.79
C CYS A 28 9.98 2.05 21.63
N VAL A 29 8.99 2.24 20.77
CA VAL A 29 8.26 3.50 20.59
C VAL A 29 7.64 3.95 21.92
N LYS A 30 6.85 3.09 22.56
CA LYS A 30 6.21 3.40 23.86
C LYS A 30 7.21 3.72 24.97
N LYS A 31 8.28 2.94 25.07
CA LYS A 31 9.31 3.14 26.10
C LYS A 31 10.02 4.49 25.97
N ASN A 32 10.19 4.98 24.76
CA ASN A 32 10.95 6.21 24.48
C ASN A 32 10.05 7.41 24.15
N ASN A 33 8.71 7.26 24.20
CA ASN A 33 7.74 8.27 23.77
C ASN A 33 8.10 8.82 22.37
N ALA A 34 8.42 7.92 21.44
CA ALA A 34 8.80 8.30 20.09
C ALA A 34 7.55 8.61 19.24
N ASP A 35 7.66 9.55 18.32
CA ASP A 35 6.58 9.96 17.42
C ASP A 35 6.23 8.88 16.38
N VAL A 36 7.22 8.04 16.05
CA VAL A 36 7.10 6.97 15.06
C VAL A 36 8.18 5.92 15.25
N GLY A 37 7.91 4.69 14.85
CA GLY A 37 8.89 3.60 14.78
C GLY A 37 8.99 3.04 13.36
N PHE A 38 10.21 2.66 12.96
CA PHE A 38 10.48 2.07 11.67
C PHE A 38 11.12 0.69 11.81
N GLY A 39 10.68 -0.25 10.96
CA GLY A 39 11.32 -1.54 10.78
C GLY A 39 11.62 -1.78 9.31
N PHE A 40 12.81 -2.25 9.03
CA PHE A 40 13.27 -2.53 7.68
C PHE A 40 13.41 -4.03 7.47
N ASP A 41 13.35 -4.48 6.23
CA ASP A 41 13.68 -5.86 5.88
C ASP A 41 15.21 -6.07 5.74
N GLY A 42 15.61 -7.27 5.32
CA GLY A 42 17.01 -7.68 5.36
C GLY A 42 17.93 -6.93 4.40
N ASP A 43 17.42 -6.43 3.29
CA ASP A 43 18.14 -5.64 2.29
C ASP A 43 17.75 -4.15 2.29
N GLY A 44 16.79 -3.77 3.15
CA GLY A 44 16.47 -2.37 3.44
C GLY A 44 15.65 -1.66 2.38
N ASP A 45 14.99 -2.39 1.48
CA ASP A 45 14.17 -1.83 0.42
C ASP A 45 12.70 -1.64 0.82
N ARG A 46 12.28 -2.26 1.95
CA ARG A 46 10.93 -2.12 2.55
C ARG A 46 10.96 -1.46 3.91
N VAL A 47 9.86 -0.80 4.24
CA VAL A 47 9.65 -0.18 5.55
C VAL A 47 8.29 -0.56 6.14
N GLY A 48 8.28 -0.97 7.41
CA GLY A 48 7.10 -1.04 8.27
C GLY A 48 7.08 0.14 9.22
N VAL A 49 5.90 0.63 9.54
CA VAL A 49 5.72 1.84 10.36
C VAL A 49 4.82 1.54 11.56
N ILE A 50 5.25 1.99 12.71
CA ILE A 50 4.50 1.96 13.98
C ILE A 50 4.22 3.40 14.40
N ASP A 51 2.98 3.69 14.79
CA ASP A 51 2.59 5.01 15.28
C ASP A 51 3.09 5.30 16.71
N ASN A 52 2.87 6.52 17.17
CA ASN A 52 3.25 6.97 18.52
C ASN A 52 2.52 6.22 19.66
N GLU A 53 1.37 5.58 19.36
CA GLU A 53 0.63 4.75 20.32
C GLU A 53 1.07 3.27 20.28
N GLY A 54 2.01 2.92 19.39
CA GLY A 54 2.53 1.56 19.21
C GLY A 54 1.61 0.66 18.39
N ASN A 55 0.76 1.22 17.55
CA ASN A 55 -0.05 0.47 16.62
C ASN A 55 0.68 0.31 15.29
N GLU A 56 0.56 -0.86 14.67
CA GLU A 56 1.06 -1.07 13.31
C GLU A 56 0.22 -0.30 12.30
N ILE A 57 0.85 0.23 11.29
CA ILE A 57 0.17 0.93 10.20
C ILE A 57 0.39 0.15 8.90
N PHE A 58 -0.70 -0.23 8.25
CA PHE A 58 -0.61 -0.86 6.93
C PHE A 58 0.10 0.05 5.92
N ALA A 59 1.03 -0.51 5.17
CA ALA A 59 1.89 0.23 4.25
C ALA A 59 1.09 1.04 3.21
N ASP A 60 -0.05 0.53 2.74
CA ASP A 60 -0.91 1.25 1.79
C ASP A 60 -1.58 2.51 2.41
N LYS A 61 -1.81 2.53 3.73
CA LYS A 61 -2.29 3.74 4.43
C LYS A 61 -1.17 4.76 4.62
N ILE A 62 0.03 4.30 4.97
CA ILE A 62 1.22 5.16 4.98
C ILE A 62 1.47 5.76 3.59
N GLY A 63 1.43 4.92 2.54
CA GLY A 63 1.56 5.38 1.15
C GLY A 63 0.53 6.45 0.79
N LEU A 64 -0.72 6.31 1.25
CA LEU A 64 -1.75 7.33 1.02
C LEU A 64 -1.44 8.65 1.76
N LEU A 65 -1.01 8.61 3.00
CA LEU A 65 -0.63 9.81 3.76
C LEU A 65 0.57 10.53 3.13
N ILE A 66 1.58 9.77 2.72
CA ILE A 66 2.73 10.32 1.97
C ILE A 66 2.27 10.93 0.64
N ALA A 67 1.39 10.25 -0.10
CA ALA A 67 0.84 10.78 -1.35
C ALA A 67 0.09 12.11 -1.15
N ARG A 68 -0.71 12.23 -0.07
CA ARG A 68 -1.35 13.51 0.31
C ARG A 68 -0.32 14.61 0.55
N ASN A 69 0.72 14.34 1.35
CA ASN A 69 1.77 15.31 1.65
C ASN A 69 2.52 15.74 0.37
N ILE A 70 2.90 14.78 -0.47
CA ILE A 70 3.55 15.06 -1.76
C ILE A 70 2.61 15.87 -2.67
N SER A 71 1.33 15.54 -2.74
CA SER A 71 0.36 16.23 -3.61
C SER A 71 0.17 17.71 -3.28
N ASN A 72 0.33 18.09 -2.01
CA ASN A 72 0.27 19.49 -1.59
C ASN A 72 1.46 20.31 -2.11
N GLN A 73 2.62 19.67 -2.26
CA GLN A 73 3.83 20.32 -2.78
C GLN A 73 3.96 20.16 -4.30
N HIS A 74 3.43 19.09 -4.85
CA HIS A 74 3.49 18.71 -6.26
C HIS A 74 2.09 18.38 -6.80
N PRO A 75 1.21 19.37 -7.04
CA PRO A 75 -0.10 19.13 -7.63
C PRO A 75 0.02 18.58 -9.06
N ASN A 76 -1.06 17.98 -9.56
CA ASN A 76 -1.12 17.30 -10.86
C ASN A 76 -0.22 16.06 -10.98
N SER A 77 0.30 15.56 -9.88
CA SER A 77 1.17 14.39 -9.86
C SER A 77 0.43 13.09 -10.13
N LYS A 78 1.17 12.08 -10.59
CA LYS A 78 0.69 10.71 -10.70
C LYS A 78 1.30 9.86 -9.59
N PHE A 79 0.50 8.93 -9.08
CA PHE A 79 0.91 7.90 -8.14
C PHE A 79 0.59 6.52 -8.71
N VAL A 80 1.52 5.59 -8.63
CA VAL A 80 1.29 4.19 -8.99
C VAL A 80 1.12 3.39 -7.71
N VAL A 81 0.07 2.59 -7.60
CA VAL A 81 -0.18 1.72 -6.45
C VAL A 81 -0.45 0.30 -6.91
N ASP A 82 -0.08 -0.69 -6.12
CA ASP A 82 -0.37 -2.06 -6.47
C ASP A 82 -1.87 -2.39 -6.30
N VAL A 83 -2.35 -3.40 -7.03
CA VAL A 83 -3.78 -3.79 -7.00
C VAL A 83 -4.25 -4.34 -5.67
N LYS A 84 -3.34 -4.65 -4.73
CA LYS A 84 -3.67 -5.09 -3.36
C LYS A 84 -3.92 -3.92 -2.42
N SER A 85 -3.50 -2.72 -2.79
CA SER A 85 -3.62 -1.51 -1.97
C SER A 85 -5.05 -1.04 -1.81
N THR A 86 -5.30 -0.31 -0.74
CA THR A 86 -6.61 0.24 -0.38
C THR A 86 -7.28 1.01 -1.53
N GLY A 87 -8.61 0.94 -1.62
CA GLY A 87 -9.41 1.75 -2.55
C GLY A 87 -9.47 3.24 -2.22
N LEU A 88 -8.92 3.64 -1.06
CA LEU A 88 -8.94 5.04 -0.63
C LEU A 88 -8.18 5.97 -1.57
N PHE A 89 -7.12 5.52 -2.23
CA PHE A 89 -6.36 6.35 -3.17
C PHE A 89 -7.21 6.98 -4.28
N GLU A 90 -8.21 6.27 -4.80
CA GLU A 90 -9.12 6.80 -5.85
C GLU A 90 -10.19 7.75 -5.31
N LYS A 91 -10.51 7.61 -4.02
CA LYS A 91 -11.59 8.38 -3.38
C LYS A 91 -11.07 9.58 -2.60
N ASP A 92 -9.76 9.68 -2.42
CA ASP A 92 -9.13 10.68 -1.58
C ASP A 92 -9.38 12.11 -2.05
N GLU A 93 -10.00 12.90 -1.18
CA GLU A 93 -10.41 14.29 -1.51
C GLU A 93 -9.20 15.23 -1.66
N ILE A 94 -8.10 14.99 -0.94
CA ILE A 94 -6.88 15.79 -1.05
C ILE A 94 -6.21 15.54 -2.39
N LEU A 95 -6.07 14.27 -2.77
CA LEU A 95 -5.50 13.91 -4.07
C LEU A 95 -6.35 14.44 -5.23
N LYS A 96 -7.68 14.37 -5.12
CA LYS A 96 -8.60 14.96 -6.12
C LYS A 96 -8.50 16.47 -6.19
N LYS A 97 -8.51 17.16 -5.03
CA LYS A 97 -8.35 18.62 -4.96
C LYS A 97 -7.06 19.08 -5.61
N ASN A 98 -5.99 18.33 -5.44
CA ASN A 98 -4.68 18.62 -6.03
C ASN A 98 -4.53 18.08 -7.46
N ASN A 99 -5.65 17.62 -8.09
CA ASN A 99 -5.69 17.09 -9.46
C ASN A 99 -4.70 15.96 -9.70
N CYS A 100 -4.45 15.11 -8.70
CA CYS A 100 -3.56 13.98 -8.79
C CYS A 100 -4.26 12.76 -9.38
N LYS A 101 -3.50 11.90 -10.06
CA LYS A 101 -4.00 10.67 -10.67
C LYS A 101 -3.39 9.43 -10.01
N THR A 102 -4.24 8.52 -9.55
CA THR A 102 -3.82 7.20 -9.07
C THR A 102 -3.96 6.16 -10.16
N ILE A 103 -2.91 5.34 -10.33
CA ILE A 103 -2.83 4.26 -11.32
C ILE A 103 -2.61 2.95 -10.55
N TYR A 104 -3.61 2.06 -10.53
CA TYR A 104 -3.43 0.72 -9.98
C TYR A 104 -2.69 -0.18 -10.97
N TRP A 105 -1.67 -0.89 -10.50
CA TRP A 105 -0.82 -1.72 -11.34
C TRP A 105 -0.51 -3.08 -10.71
N LYS A 106 0.20 -3.91 -11.46
CA LYS A 106 0.60 -5.25 -11.03
C LYS A 106 1.42 -5.19 -9.75
N THR A 107 1.13 -6.09 -8.80
CA THR A 107 1.96 -6.29 -7.62
C THR A 107 3.34 -6.81 -8.01
N GLY A 108 4.38 -6.35 -7.34
CA GLY A 108 5.77 -6.73 -7.49
C GLY A 108 6.65 -5.52 -7.77
N HIS A 109 7.70 -5.37 -6.96
CA HIS A 109 8.57 -4.19 -6.96
C HIS A 109 9.09 -3.81 -8.36
N SER A 110 9.50 -4.79 -9.16
CA SER A 110 9.97 -4.55 -10.52
C SER A 110 8.88 -4.03 -11.47
N TYR A 111 7.62 -4.45 -11.28
CA TYR A 111 6.49 -3.94 -12.07
C TYR A 111 6.10 -2.53 -11.68
N ILE A 112 6.06 -2.23 -10.38
CA ILE A 112 5.73 -0.89 -9.89
C ILE A 112 6.83 0.09 -10.27
N LYS A 113 8.11 -0.23 -10.05
CA LYS A 113 9.27 0.57 -10.44
C LYS A 113 9.24 0.96 -11.92
N ARG A 114 9.02 -0.03 -12.80
CA ARG A 114 8.88 0.22 -14.23
C ARG A 114 7.72 1.15 -14.54
N LYS A 115 6.54 0.89 -13.94
CA LYS A 115 5.34 1.68 -14.18
C LYS A 115 5.45 3.12 -13.68
N VAL A 116 6.09 3.33 -12.54
CA VAL A 116 6.42 4.66 -12.01
C VAL A 116 7.22 5.47 -13.03
N ASN A 117 8.23 4.84 -13.64
CA ASN A 117 9.06 5.48 -14.67
C ASN A 117 8.30 5.72 -15.99
N GLU A 118 7.56 4.74 -16.49
CA GLU A 118 6.75 4.84 -17.73
C GLU A 118 5.73 5.97 -17.66
N GLU A 119 5.08 6.14 -16.50
CA GLU A 119 4.05 7.17 -16.30
C GLU A 119 4.62 8.53 -15.90
N ASN A 120 5.93 8.65 -15.67
CA ASN A 120 6.54 9.78 -14.99
C ASN A 120 5.79 10.11 -13.67
N ALA A 121 5.42 9.06 -12.94
CA ALA A 121 4.78 9.20 -11.64
C ALA A 121 5.80 9.67 -10.61
N ILE A 122 5.38 10.56 -9.69
CA ILE A 122 6.29 11.10 -8.67
C ILE A 122 6.61 10.06 -7.58
N ALA A 123 5.66 9.14 -7.32
CA ALA A 123 5.88 8.03 -6.40
C ALA A 123 5.03 6.80 -6.75
N GLY A 124 5.47 5.65 -6.21
CA GLY A 124 4.73 4.40 -6.23
C GLY A 124 4.70 3.74 -4.87
N PHE A 125 3.65 2.96 -4.58
CA PHE A 125 3.45 2.33 -3.29
C PHE A 125 2.93 0.91 -3.43
N GLU A 126 3.56 -0.03 -2.73
CA GLU A 126 3.07 -1.40 -2.59
C GLU A 126 2.60 -1.68 -1.15
N LYS A 127 1.60 -2.52 -1.03
CA LYS A 127 1.08 -2.97 0.27
C LYS A 127 2.14 -3.73 1.09
N SER A 128 3.16 -4.28 0.44
CA SER A 128 4.30 -4.97 1.08
C SER A 128 5.32 -4.04 1.74
N GLY A 129 5.21 -2.72 1.55
CA GLY A 129 6.13 -1.74 2.12
C GLY A 129 7.23 -1.24 1.17
N HIS A 130 7.29 -1.70 -0.10
CA HIS A 130 8.15 -1.08 -1.10
C HIS A 130 7.55 0.25 -1.54
N PHE A 131 8.29 1.32 -1.37
CA PHE A 131 7.92 2.64 -1.84
C PHE A 131 8.99 3.20 -2.78
N PHE A 132 8.53 3.84 -3.83
CA PHE A 132 9.35 4.33 -4.94
C PHE A 132 9.14 5.84 -5.08
N PHE A 133 10.22 6.58 -5.13
CA PHE A 133 10.16 8.04 -5.28
C PHE A 133 11.01 8.46 -6.48
N ASN A 134 10.40 9.12 -7.46
CA ASN A 134 11.11 9.74 -8.57
C ASN A 134 11.62 11.14 -8.20
N LYS A 135 12.42 11.73 -9.06
CA LYS A 135 12.88 13.12 -8.89
C LYS A 135 11.69 14.07 -8.73
N PRO A 136 11.76 15.05 -7.82
CA PRO A 136 12.96 15.42 -7.03
C PRO A 136 13.11 14.64 -5.70
N LEU A 137 12.20 13.70 -5.37
CA LEU A 137 12.11 13.04 -4.06
C LEU A 137 13.04 11.81 -3.92
N GLY A 138 13.47 11.24 -5.03
CA GLY A 138 14.34 10.06 -5.06
C GLY A 138 14.80 9.75 -6.48
N TYR A 139 15.24 8.50 -6.69
CA TYR A 139 15.85 8.05 -7.93
C TYR A 139 15.02 7.01 -8.70
N GLY A 140 13.79 6.72 -8.25
CA GLY A 140 12.84 5.83 -8.92
C GLY A 140 12.99 4.35 -8.58
N PHE A 141 13.77 4.00 -7.58
CA PHE A 141 13.84 2.64 -7.03
C PHE A 141 13.24 2.58 -5.61
N ASP A 142 12.97 1.37 -5.15
CA ASP A 142 12.52 1.07 -3.81
C ASP A 142 13.66 1.32 -2.80
N ASP A 143 13.34 2.05 -1.73
CA ASP A 143 14.32 2.48 -0.74
C ASP A 143 13.60 2.69 0.60
N GLY A 144 13.81 1.76 1.54
CA GLY A 144 13.19 1.81 2.86
C GLY A 144 13.63 3.01 3.67
N ILE A 145 14.91 3.43 3.56
CA ILE A 145 15.44 4.58 4.29
C ILE A 145 14.82 5.87 3.75
N ASN A 146 14.78 6.06 2.43
CA ASN A 146 14.10 7.22 1.85
C ASN A 146 12.61 7.22 2.22
N SER A 147 11.98 6.05 2.25
CA SER A 147 10.59 5.91 2.69
C SER A 147 10.38 6.39 4.12
N ALA A 148 11.26 6.03 5.05
CA ALA A 148 11.24 6.54 6.42
C ALA A 148 11.45 8.06 6.49
N ILE A 149 12.35 8.61 5.67
CA ILE A 149 12.55 10.07 5.55
C ILE A 149 11.27 10.75 5.06
N GLN A 150 10.55 10.19 4.10
CA GLN A 150 9.27 10.75 3.62
C GLN A 150 8.18 10.73 4.72
N VAL A 151 8.18 9.71 5.59
CA VAL A 151 7.30 9.69 6.78
C VAL A 151 7.71 10.78 7.77
N CYS A 152 9.00 10.98 8.02
CA CYS A 152 9.47 12.08 8.86
C CYS A 152 9.10 13.47 8.29
N HIS A 153 9.20 13.64 6.98
CA HIS A 153 8.73 14.86 6.31
C HIS A 153 7.22 15.05 6.44
N LEU A 154 6.44 13.98 6.33
CA LEU A 154 5.00 14.03 6.57
C LEU A 154 4.71 14.52 7.98
N LEU A 155 5.34 13.96 9.02
CA LEU A 155 5.16 14.36 10.42
C LEU A 155 5.56 15.81 10.64
N ASN A 156 6.69 16.24 10.10
CA ASN A 156 7.17 17.63 10.25
C ASN A 156 6.26 18.67 9.59
N ASN A 157 5.47 18.29 8.61
CA ASN A 157 4.56 19.17 7.88
C ASN A 157 3.13 19.19 8.44
N GLN A 158 2.89 18.53 9.57
CA GLN A 158 1.57 18.41 10.19
C GLN A 158 1.65 18.71 11.70
N ASP A 159 0.59 19.31 12.23
CA ASP A 159 0.43 19.50 13.67
C ASP A 159 -0.21 18.30 14.38
N LYS A 160 -0.33 17.17 13.69
CA LYS A 160 -0.97 15.94 14.14
C LYS A 160 0.07 14.83 14.35
N SER A 161 -0.14 14.03 15.40
CA SER A 161 0.60 12.78 15.57
C SER A 161 0.31 11.77 14.46
N MET A 162 1.14 10.75 14.33
CA MET A 162 0.95 9.68 13.35
C MET A 162 -0.38 8.95 13.59
N ASN A 163 -0.73 8.65 14.84
CA ASN A 163 -2.00 8.03 15.18
C ASN A 163 -3.19 8.89 14.75
N GLU A 164 -3.20 10.20 15.09
CA GLU A 164 -4.27 11.12 14.69
C GLU A 164 -4.43 11.23 13.18
N MET A 165 -3.34 11.19 12.42
CA MET A 165 -3.40 11.18 10.95
C MET A 165 -4.05 9.90 10.43
N ILE A 166 -3.70 8.74 10.97
CA ILE A 166 -4.30 7.45 10.59
C ILE A 166 -5.77 7.39 10.97
N GLU A 167 -6.14 7.85 12.16
CA GLU A 167 -7.53 7.90 12.62
C GLU A 167 -8.41 8.85 11.78
N SER A 168 -7.79 9.85 11.16
CA SER A 168 -8.48 10.76 10.24
C SER A 168 -8.83 10.13 8.88
N LEU A 169 -8.26 8.97 8.54
CA LEU A 169 -8.61 8.24 7.34
C LEU A 169 -9.97 7.53 7.52
N PRO A 170 -10.75 7.37 6.45
CA PRO A 170 -11.95 6.53 6.51
C PRO A 170 -11.61 5.13 7.03
N LYS A 171 -12.40 4.64 7.97
CA LYS A 171 -12.26 3.27 8.47
C LYS A 171 -12.50 2.28 7.34
N THR A 172 -11.59 1.33 7.19
CA THR A 172 -11.68 0.25 6.21
C THR A 172 -11.49 -1.09 6.89
N PHE A 173 -12.17 -2.10 6.40
CA PHE A 173 -12.03 -3.47 6.84
C PHE A 173 -11.42 -4.30 5.71
N GLN A 174 -10.62 -5.29 6.06
CA GLN A 174 -10.10 -6.23 5.08
C GLN A 174 -10.12 -7.65 5.65
N THR A 175 -10.35 -8.61 4.78
CA THR A 175 -10.17 -10.02 5.11
C THR A 175 -8.69 -10.41 4.97
N PRO A 176 -8.24 -11.45 5.67
CA PRO A 176 -6.99 -12.10 5.33
C PRO A 176 -6.99 -12.58 3.88
N THR A 177 -5.82 -12.70 3.28
CA THR A 177 -5.68 -13.34 1.97
C THR A 177 -6.09 -14.80 2.08
N MET A 178 -7.05 -15.23 1.26
CA MET A 178 -7.45 -16.62 1.15
C MET A 178 -6.74 -17.26 -0.05
N ALA A 179 -6.17 -18.44 0.14
CA ALA A 179 -5.49 -19.20 -0.90
C ALA A 179 -6.18 -20.57 -1.06
N PRO A 180 -7.34 -20.64 -1.75
CA PRO A 180 -7.97 -21.93 -2.03
C PRO A 180 -7.07 -22.77 -2.95
N PHE A 181 -7.09 -24.08 -2.74
CA PHE A 181 -6.29 -24.98 -3.57
C PHE A 181 -6.73 -24.90 -5.04
N CYS A 182 -5.76 -24.73 -5.93
CA CYS A 182 -5.92 -24.82 -7.39
C CYS A 182 -4.64 -25.45 -7.95
N LYS A 183 -4.79 -26.34 -8.96
CA LYS A 183 -3.63 -26.90 -9.64
C LYS A 183 -2.92 -25.83 -10.46
N ASP A 184 -1.59 -25.90 -10.51
CA ASP A 184 -0.78 -24.92 -11.22
C ASP A 184 -1.12 -24.80 -12.71
N GLU A 185 -1.47 -25.92 -13.34
CA GLU A 185 -1.83 -25.97 -14.75
C GLU A 185 -3.18 -25.28 -15.05
N GLU A 186 -4.07 -25.21 -14.06
CA GLU A 186 -5.45 -24.74 -14.21
C GLU A 186 -5.66 -23.28 -13.76
N LYS A 187 -4.73 -22.73 -12.95
CA LYS A 187 -4.94 -21.44 -12.26
C LYS A 187 -5.15 -20.26 -13.18
N TYR A 188 -4.45 -20.17 -14.30
CA TYR A 188 -4.59 -19.07 -15.24
C TYR A 188 -5.91 -19.15 -16.03
N ASP A 189 -6.30 -20.33 -16.49
CA ASP A 189 -7.58 -20.55 -17.17
C ASP A 189 -8.76 -20.26 -16.24
N LEU A 190 -8.63 -20.61 -14.96
CA LEU A 190 -9.64 -20.29 -13.96
C LEU A 190 -9.76 -18.77 -13.76
N ILE A 191 -8.65 -18.05 -13.68
CA ILE A 191 -8.66 -16.58 -13.59
C ILE A 191 -9.30 -15.96 -14.81
N ASP A 192 -9.02 -16.42 -16.03
CA ASP A 192 -9.61 -15.89 -17.26
C ASP A 192 -11.13 -16.11 -17.31
N LYS A 193 -11.61 -17.29 -16.86
CA LYS A 193 -13.04 -17.54 -16.68
C LYS A 193 -13.68 -16.60 -15.66
N LEU A 194 -13.03 -16.38 -14.51
CA LEU A 194 -13.50 -15.44 -13.48
C LEU A 194 -13.54 -14.01 -13.99
N ILE A 195 -12.54 -13.56 -14.73
CA ILE A 195 -12.52 -12.25 -15.40
C ILE A 195 -13.74 -12.10 -16.31
N SER A 196 -13.99 -13.10 -17.15
CA SER A 196 -15.11 -13.10 -18.08
C SER A 196 -16.45 -13.05 -17.34
N ASN A 197 -16.61 -13.85 -16.29
CA ASN A 197 -17.83 -13.90 -15.47
C ASN A 197 -18.08 -12.55 -14.77
N ILE A 198 -17.11 -11.97 -14.09
CA ILE A 198 -17.28 -10.68 -13.39
C ILE A 198 -17.59 -9.55 -14.39
N LYS A 199 -16.94 -9.53 -15.56
CA LYS A 199 -17.29 -8.57 -16.62
C LYS A 199 -18.73 -8.74 -17.09
N LYS A 200 -19.19 -10.00 -17.26
CA LYS A 200 -20.58 -10.31 -17.63
C LYS A 200 -21.55 -9.84 -16.54
N LEU A 201 -21.31 -10.16 -15.26
CA LEU A 201 -22.13 -9.68 -14.15
C LEU A 201 -22.29 -8.15 -14.19
N LYS A 202 -21.19 -7.43 -14.42
CA LYS A 202 -21.24 -5.96 -14.57
C LYS A 202 -22.09 -5.51 -15.75
N THR A 203 -21.93 -6.14 -16.92
CA THR A 203 -22.69 -5.79 -18.14
C THR A 203 -24.18 -6.07 -17.99
N ASP A 204 -24.51 -7.19 -17.36
CA ASP A 204 -25.89 -7.64 -17.16
C ASP A 204 -26.55 -6.96 -15.92
N ASN A 205 -25.84 -6.03 -15.25
CA ASN A 205 -26.26 -5.35 -14.02
C ASN A 205 -26.65 -6.33 -12.89
N VAL A 206 -25.98 -7.46 -12.81
CA VAL A 206 -26.18 -8.43 -11.74
C VAL A 206 -25.42 -7.98 -10.51
N GLN A 207 -26.12 -7.86 -9.39
CA GLN A 207 -25.58 -7.39 -8.12
C GLN A 207 -24.81 -8.50 -7.39
N ILE A 208 -23.80 -8.09 -6.64
CA ILE A 208 -23.09 -8.93 -5.68
C ILE A 208 -23.51 -8.44 -4.28
N ASP A 209 -24.17 -9.30 -3.52
CA ASP A 209 -24.71 -8.97 -2.19
C ASP A 209 -25.57 -7.68 -2.18
N GLY A 210 -26.39 -7.52 -3.21
CA GLY A 210 -27.27 -6.35 -3.37
C GLY A 210 -26.58 -5.07 -3.88
N LEU A 211 -25.28 -5.12 -4.22
CA LEU A 211 -24.49 -3.98 -4.65
C LEU A 211 -24.06 -4.11 -6.12
N ASN A 212 -24.10 -3.01 -6.84
CA ASN A 212 -23.68 -2.96 -8.24
C ASN A 212 -22.15 -2.91 -8.41
N ILE A 213 -21.62 -3.57 -9.45
CA ILE A 213 -20.21 -3.48 -9.82
C ILE A 213 -19.98 -2.17 -10.57
N THR A 214 -19.24 -1.24 -9.95
CA THR A 214 -18.95 0.07 -10.55
C THR A 214 -17.70 0.05 -11.43
N LYS A 215 -16.66 -0.70 -11.03
CA LYS A 215 -15.38 -0.74 -11.74
C LYS A 215 -14.82 -2.15 -11.80
N VAL A 216 -14.17 -2.47 -12.92
CA VAL A 216 -13.41 -3.71 -13.11
C VAL A 216 -12.03 -3.35 -13.65
N LEU A 217 -10.98 -3.89 -13.05
CA LEU A 217 -9.59 -3.73 -13.44
C LEU A 217 -8.94 -5.11 -13.59
N THR A 218 -8.35 -5.38 -14.76
CA THR A 218 -7.77 -6.68 -15.11
C THR A 218 -6.26 -6.63 -15.31
N VAL A 219 -5.57 -5.89 -14.45
CA VAL A 219 -4.11 -5.68 -14.56
C VAL A 219 -3.30 -6.84 -13.98
N ASN A 220 -3.81 -7.49 -12.91
CA ASN A 220 -3.16 -8.64 -12.25
C ASN A 220 -4.26 -9.53 -11.66
N GLY A 221 -4.82 -10.41 -12.49
CA GLY A 221 -6.08 -11.06 -12.18
C GLY A 221 -7.25 -10.09 -12.38
N ILE A 222 -8.22 -10.11 -11.48
CA ILE A 222 -9.37 -9.21 -11.54
C ILE A 222 -9.59 -8.50 -10.20
N ARG A 223 -9.58 -7.18 -10.21
CA ARG A 223 -10.06 -6.33 -9.13
C ARG A 223 -11.38 -5.70 -9.56
N PHE A 224 -12.42 -5.83 -8.77
CA PHE A 224 -13.71 -5.19 -8.99
C PHE A 224 -14.10 -4.36 -7.78
N SER A 225 -14.77 -3.25 -8.02
CA SER A 225 -15.27 -2.35 -6.98
C SER A 225 -16.78 -2.29 -7.01
N LEU A 226 -17.40 -2.20 -5.86
CA LEU A 226 -18.83 -2.08 -5.67
C LEU A 226 -19.22 -0.62 -5.38
N GLU A 227 -20.51 -0.30 -5.44
CA GLU A 227 -21.00 1.08 -5.31
C GLU A 227 -20.79 1.70 -3.93
N ASP A 228 -20.74 0.87 -2.85
CA ASP A 228 -20.40 1.32 -1.50
C ASP A 228 -18.91 1.60 -1.32
N GLY A 229 -18.08 1.17 -2.30
CA GLY A 229 -16.64 1.29 -2.30
C GLY A 229 -15.90 0.07 -1.79
N SER A 230 -16.60 -0.97 -1.41
CA SER A 230 -16.00 -2.30 -1.21
C SER A 230 -15.37 -2.80 -2.50
N TRP A 231 -14.39 -3.66 -2.38
CA TRP A 231 -13.70 -4.23 -3.54
C TRP A 231 -13.20 -5.64 -3.26
N GLY A 232 -13.12 -6.43 -4.30
CA GLY A 232 -12.53 -7.75 -4.28
C GLY A 232 -11.38 -7.87 -5.28
N LEU A 233 -10.39 -8.71 -4.95
CA LEU A 233 -9.27 -9.06 -5.82
C LEU A 233 -9.12 -10.57 -5.87
N ILE A 234 -9.11 -11.12 -7.09
CA ILE A 234 -8.84 -12.53 -7.35
C ILE A 234 -7.69 -12.60 -8.35
N ARG A 235 -6.64 -13.37 -8.02
CA ARG A 235 -5.47 -13.51 -8.87
C ARG A 235 -4.80 -14.88 -8.69
N ALA A 236 -4.03 -15.31 -9.67
CA ALA A 236 -3.13 -16.46 -9.59
C ALA A 236 -1.78 -16.04 -9.01
#